data_caa455d2454ed480b5eab0e0cc5506df
#
_entry.id   caa455d2454ed480b5eab0e0cc5506df
#
_cell.length_a   1.000
_cell.length_b   1.000
_cell.length_c   1.000
_cell.angle_alpha   90.00
_cell.angle_beta   90.00
_cell.angle_gamma   90.00
#
_symmetry.space_group_name_H-M   'P 1'
#
loop_
_entity.id
_entity.type
_entity.pdbx_description
1 polymer ?
#
loop_
_entity_poly.entity_id
_entity_poly.type
_entity_poly.pdbx_seq_one_letter_code
_entity_poly.pdbx_strand_id
1 'polypeptide(L)'
;MPYPKGVLGDEEIEAIVVNEGGINSNTGGISVIYKDSTVIVDVFQDVNHRPMGDVAQSIAMINGKYFVAMDNSKKVEVVDPVTFKSVGTILYEQAGSPRQIVPISETEAVVSDLRQQLVRIRTVPPYGKPLEYISIPRWVEYLVFAENKIFGMTQGGLYVFDANHIDKEYARVIKEVYNEENTKTCLLMIDKNGMIWGLINQKRGGMTTGITLKCVDPKREKVVKSYTLPFGDPDSQKPGDIIGAINYNRTDIDPTGTWIYFNVKTRSAEADEKGLTEQQSVYRMHVETGVFEHYQDLPGVSM
;
A
#
# COMPACT_ATOMS: atom_id res chain seq x y z
N MET A 1 28.75 0.31 16.26
CA MET A 1 28.48 1.09 17.48
C MET A 1 27.30 0.48 18.16
N PRO A 2 27.20 0.42 19.48
CA PRO A 2 25.95 0.02 20.11
C PRO A 2 24.91 1.06 19.71
N TYR A 3 23.72 0.61 19.31
CA TYR A 3 22.59 1.49 19.06
C TYR A 3 22.36 2.38 20.28
N PRO A 4 21.94 3.63 20.09
CA PRO A 4 21.44 4.43 21.20
C PRO A 4 20.41 3.60 21.97
N LYS A 5 20.43 3.67 23.29
CA LYS A 5 19.34 3.15 24.11
C LYS A 5 18.05 3.70 23.52
N GLY A 6 17.10 2.88 23.19
CA GLY A 6 15.89 3.30 22.49
C GLY A 6 15.60 2.51 21.21
N VAL A 7 16.60 2.15 20.44
CA VAL A 7 16.39 1.29 19.24
C VAL A 7 15.89 -0.10 19.60
N LEU A 8 16.14 -0.53 20.83
CA LEU A 8 15.85 -1.88 21.31
C LEU A 8 15.15 -1.90 22.67
N GLY A 9 14.62 -0.79 23.19
CA GLY A 9 14.18 -0.80 24.55
C GLY A 9 12.92 -0.02 24.89
N ASP A 10 12.96 1.23 25.24
CA ASP A 10 11.85 1.86 25.97
C ASP A 10 11.15 3.00 25.22
N GLU A 11 11.59 3.34 24.01
CA GLU A 11 10.98 4.43 23.23
C GLU A 11 9.95 3.89 22.26
N GLU A 12 8.79 4.54 22.23
CA GLU A 12 7.71 4.14 21.35
C GLU A 12 8.03 4.49 19.89
N ILE A 13 7.90 3.51 19.03
CA ILE A 13 7.98 3.70 17.57
C ILE A 13 6.76 4.50 17.12
N GLU A 14 6.98 5.62 16.46
CA GLU A 14 5.94 6.43 15.81
C GLU A 14 5.58 5.88 14.44
N ALA A 15 6.60 5.57 13.64
CA ALA A 15 6.39 5.04 12.30
C ALA A 15 7.52 4.11 11.85
N ILE A 16 7.15 3.19 10.97
CA ILE A 16 8.08 2.35 10.22
C ILE A 16 7.96 2.73 8.75
N VAL A 17 9.10 3.02 8.13
CA VAL A 17 9.20 3.38 6.74
C VAL A 17 9.85 2.24 5.96
N VAL A 18 9.12 1.69 5.01
CA VAL A 18 9.69 0.75 4.05
C VAL A 18 10.36 1.55 2.94
N ASN A 19 11.67 1.44 2.86
CA ASN A 19 12.47 2.08 1.82
C ASN A 19 12.54 1.15 0.61
N GLU A 20 11.92 1.54 -0.48
CA GLU A 20 11.91 0.72 -1.70
C GLU A 20 13.35 0.41 -2.17
N GLY A 21 14.22 1.39 -2.13
CA GLY A 21 15.57 1.28 -2.65
C GLY A 21 15.60 1.31 -4.18
N GLY A 22 16.75 1.01 -4.75
CA GLY A 22 16.93 0.97 -6.20
C GLY A 22 17.00 -0.47 -6.73
N ILE A 23 16.54 -0.69 -7.95
CA ILE A 23 16.64 -1.99 -8.63
C ILE A 23 18.13 -2.37 -8.82
N ASN A 24 18.48 -3.60 -8.45
CA ASN A 24 19.84 -4.16 -8.48
C ASN A 24 20.85 -3.44 -7.57
N SER A 25 20.37 -2.72 -6.55
CA SER A 25 21.23 -1.98 -5.61
C SER A 25 21.35 -2.62 -4.23
N ASN A 26 20.45 -3.54 -3.88
CA ASN A 26 20.30 -4.11 -2.54
C ASN A 26 20.13 -3.03 -1.44
N THR A 27 19.44 -1.94 -1.75
CA THR A 27 19.20 -0.83 -0.84
C THR A 27 17.75 -0.77 -0.32
N GLY A 28 16.98 -1.81 -0.58
CA GLY A 28 15.66 -1.98 0.05
C GLY A 28 15.80 -2.30 1.53
N GLY A 29 15.02 -1.63 2.38
CA GLY A 29 15.17 -1.81 3.83
C GLY A 29 14.05 -1.18 4.65
N ILE A 30 14.27 -1.09 5.95
CA ILE A 30 13.35 -0.51 6.93
C ILE A 30 14.04 0.60 7.68
N SER A 31 13.41 1.78 7.74
CA SER A 31 13.77 2.86 8.64
C SER A 31 12.73 3.00 9.75
N VAL A 32 13.12 3.48 10.90
CA VAL A 32 12.26 3.66 12.08
C VAL A 32 12.29 5.11 12.51
N ILE A 33 11.10 5.63 12.78
CA ILE A 33 10.91 6.98 13.36
C ILE A 33 10.33 6.78 14.76
N TYR A 34 10.97 7.37 15.76
CA TYR A 34 10.52 7.35 17.14
C TYR A 34 9.72 8.60 17.49
N LYS A 35 8.92 8.53 18.56
CA LYS A 35 8.11 9.68 19.04
C LYS A 35 8.94 10.90 19.44
N ASP A 36 10.18 10.72 19.82
CA ASP A 36 11.13 11.80 20.10
C ASP A 36 11.73 12.44 18.82
N SER A 37 11.25 12.03 17.64
CA SER A 37 11.75 12.41 16.32
C SER A 37 13.12 11.82 15.95
N THR A 38 13.66 10.90 16.71
CA THR A 38 14.86 10.14 16.32
C THR A 38 14.53 9.28 15.11
N VAL A 39 15.42 9.30 14.10
CA VAL A 39 15.30 8.49 12.89
C VAL A 39 16.48 7.56 12.76
N ILE A 40 16.22 6.27 12.58
CA ILE A 40 17.24 5.28 12.24
C ILE A 40 16.98 4.78 10.84
N VAL A 41 17.90 5.07 9.95
CA VAL A 41 17.84 4.66 8.55
C VAL A 41 18.40 3.25 8.43
N ASP A 42 17.66 2.38 7.71
CA ASP A 42 18.06 0.99 7.44
C ASP A 42 18.47 0.19 8.69
N VAL A 43 17.63 0.22 9.71
CA VAL A 43 17.83 -0.50 10.97
C VAL A 43 18.09 -2.00 10.75
N PHE A 44 17.54 -2.60 9.71
CA PHE A 44 17.75 -4.02 9.43
C PHE A 44 19.20 -4.32 9.05
N GLN A 45 19.79 -3.55 8.15
CA GLN A 45 21.18 -3.75 7.74
C GLN A 45 22.15 -3.59 8.90
N ASP A 46 21.90 -2.58 9.73
CA ASP A 46 22.71 -2.31 10.91
C ASP A 46 22.71 -3.48 11.91
N VAL A 47 21.50 -4.04 12.17
CA VAL A 47 21.35 -5.13 13.15
C VAL A 47 21.84 -6.47 12.62
N ASN A 48 21.60 -6.75 11.33
CA ASN A 48 21.87 -8.06 10.74
C ASN A 48 23.20 -8.13 9.98
N HIS A 49 23.91 -7.01 9.84
CA HIS A 49 25.19 -6.89 9.12
C HIS A 49 25.13 -7.43 7.68
N ARG A 50 23.95 -7.31 7.06
CA ARG A 50 23.67 -7.63 5.67
C ARG A 50 22.51 -6.80 5.15
N PRO A 51 22.43 -6.52 3.84
CA PRO A 51 21.24 -5.86 3.29
C PRO A 51 19.99 -6.74 3.47
N MET A 52 18.84 -6.09 3.61
CA MET A 52 17.57 -6.80 3.63
C MET A 52 17.29 -7.42 2.25
N GLY A 53 17.56 -6.68 1.20
CA GLY A 53 17.42 -7.12 -0.18
C GLY A 53 17.21 -5.96 -1.14
N ASP A 54 16.72 -6.30 -2.31
CA ASP A 54 16.51 -5.39 -3.42
C ASP A 54 15.01 -5.15 -3.62
N VAL A 55 14.61 -3.89 -3.61
CA VAL A 55 13.23 -3.40 -3.81
C VAL A 55 12.23 -3.92 -2.75
N ALA A 56 12.20 -3.26 -1.59
CA ALA A 56 11.19 -3.51 -0.57
C ALA A 56 9.84 -2.87 -0.97
N GLN A 57 8.75 -3.65 -0.99
CA GLN A 57 7.45 -3.22 -1.49
C GLN A 57 6.40 -3.01 -0.42
N SER A 58 6.38 -3.86 0.58
CA SER A 58 5.40 -3.77 1.67
C SER A 58 5.90 -4.43 2.93
N ILE A 59 5.26 -4.07 4.04
CA ILE A 59 5.45 -4.67 5.34
C ILE A 59 4.08 -5.03 5.94
N ALA A 60 3.98 -6.20 6.55
CA ALA A 60 2.80 -6.62 7.28
C ALA A 60 3.19 -7.13 8.67
N MET A 61 2.45 -6.71 9.71
CA MET A 61 2.58 -7.25 11.05
C MET A 61 1.68 -8.48 11.16
N ILE A 62 2.28 -9.67 11.28
CA ILE A 62 1.56 -10.95 11.38
C ILE A 62 2.18 -11.76 12.53
N ASN A 63 1.36 -12.22 13.47
CA ASN A 63 1.80 -13.04 14.61
C ASN A 63 2.99 -12.43 15.37
N GLY A 64 2.99 -11.10 15.57
CA GLY A 64 4.04 -10.40 16.27
C GLY A 64 5.40 -10.38 15.54
N LYS A 65 5.40 -10.52 14.20
CA LYS A 65 6.58 -10.40 13.34
C LYS A 65 6.27 -9.49 12.15
N TYR A 66 7.28 -8.79 11.65
CA TYR A 66 7.20 -8.11 10.36
C TYR A 66 7.51 -9.08 9.23
N PHE A 67 6.63 -9.12 8.25
CA PHE A 67 6.85 -9.81 6.98
C PHE A 67 7.05 -8.73 5.92
N VAL A 68 8.22 -8.70 5.29
CA VAL A 68 8.60 -7.68 4.31
C VAL A 68 8.73 -8.31 2.94
N ALA A 69 7.92 -7.87 1.99
CA ALA A 69 7.99 -8.32 0.61
C ALA A 69 9.15 -7.63 -0.11
N MET A 70 10.07 -8.43 -0.66
CA MET A 70 11.26 -7.97 -1.38
C MET A 70 11.16 -8.39 -2.84
N ASP A 71 10.73 -7.47 -3.72
CA ASP A 71 10.37 -7.76 -5.11
C ASP A 71 11.52 -8.42 -5.89
N ASN A 72 12.56 -7.66 -6.18
CA ASN A 72 13.65 -8.13 -7.03
C ASN A 72 14.52 -9.21 -6.36
N SER A 73 14.46 -9.31 -5.04
CA SER A 73 15.09 -10.41 -4.28
C SER A 73 14.25 -11.68 -4.22
N LYS A 74 13.02 -11.66 -4.72
CA LYS A 74 12.10 -12.82 -4.80
C LYS A 74 11.94 -13.52 -3.46
N LYS A 75 11.66 -12.77 -2.41
CA LYS A 75 11.55 -13.32 -1.05
C LYS A 75 10.62 -12.50 -0.18
N VAL A 76 10.24 -13.11 0.93
CA VAL A 76 9.69 -12.39 2.09
C VAL A 76 10.68 -12.54 3.23
N GLU A 77 11.16 -11.43 3.77
CA GLU A 77 12.01 -11.41 4.97
C GLU A 77 11.11 -11.34 6.20
N VAL A 78 11.39 -12.18 7.21
CA VAL A 78 10.66 -12.20 8.47
C VAL A 78 11.54 -11.62 9.56
N VAL A 79 11.04 -10.56 10.21
CA VAL A 79 11.84 -9.72 11.11
C VAL A 79 11.15 -9.62 12.47
N ASP A 80 11.93 -9.72 13.53
CA ASP A 80 11.46 -9.47 14.89
C ASP A 80 11.21 -7.96 15.09
N PRO A 81 10.02 -7.54 15.54
CA PRO A 81 9.63 -6.12 15.57
C PRO A 81 10.35 -5.31 16.67
N VAL A 82 10.94 -5.97 17.65
CA VAL A 82 11.64 -5.31 18.76
C VAL A 82 13.13 -5.18 18.47
N THR A 83 13.72 -6.28 17.99
CA THR A 83 15.17 -6.35 17.77
C THR A 83 15.61 -6.05 16.34
N PHE A 84 14.65 -6.00 15.40
CA PHE A 84 14.87 -5.93 13.95
C PHE A 84 15.79 -7.03 13.38
N LYS A 85 16.00 -8.11 14.15
CA LYS A 85 16.73 -9.28 13.69
C LYS A 85 15.89 -10.09 12.72
N SER A 86 16.53 -10.58 11.67
CA SER A 86 15.95 -11.61 10.82
C SER A 86 15.70 -12.88 11.62
N VAL A 87 14.48 -13.36 11.63
CA VAL A 87 14.08 -14.62 12.26
C VAL A 87 13.74 -15.68 11.24
N GLY A 88 13.75 -15.33 9.95
CA GLY A 88 13.56 -16.25 8.85
C GLY A 88 13.42 -15.53 7.50
N THR A 89 13.54 -16.33 6.46
CA THR A 89 13.35 -15.87 5.07
C THR A 89 12.50 -16.91 4.34
N ILE A 90 11.52 -16.45 3.58
CA ILE A 90 10.74 -17.28 2.66
C ILE A 90 11.25 -16.96 1.26
N LEU A 91 12.07 -17.86 0.72
CA LEU A 91 12.71 -17.67 -0.57
C LEU A 91 11.89 -18.33 -1.68
N TYR A 92 11.58 -17.59 -2.72
CA TYR A 92 10.87 -18.11 -3.88
C TYR A 92 11.80 -18.99 -4.72
N GLU A 93 11.35 -20.21 -5.00
CA GLU A 93 12.09 -21.18 -5.81
C GLU A 93 11.93 -20.94 -7.33
N GLN A 94 10.96 -20.09 -7.71
CA GLN A 94 10.68 -19.72 -9.10
C GLN A 94 10.64 -18.20 -9.29
N ALA A 95 10.38 -17.76 -10.51
CA ALA A 95 10.22 -16.35 -10.81
C ALA A 95 9.09 -15.74 -9.96
N GLY A 96 9.37 -14.60 -9.35
CA GLY A 96 8.45 -13.88 -8.49
C GLY A 96 8.76 -12.40 -8.44
N SER A 97 7.74 -11.64 -8.09
CA SER A 97 7.76 -10.19 -7.87
C SER A 97 6.76 -9.87 -6.76
N PRO A 98 7.08 -10.27 -5.49
CA PRO A 98 6.15 -10.12 -4.37
C PRO A 98 5.84 -8.66 -4.07
N ARG A 99 4.57 -8.38 -3.80
CA ARG A 99 4.07 -7.03 -3.57
C ARG A 99 3.48 -6.86 -2.18
N GLN A 100 2.27 -7.28 -1.95
CA GLN A 100 1.56 -7.08 -0.70
C GLN A 100 1.27 -8.43 -0.02
N ILE A 101 1.27 -8.42 1.30
CA ILE A 101 1.09 -9.62 2.13
C ILE A 101 -0.16 -9.43 2.97
N VAL A 102 -1.09 -10.38 2.91
CA VAL A 102 -2.29 -10.39 3.77
C VAL A 102 -2.42 -11.73 4.49
N PRO A 103 -2.60 -11.75 5.81
CA PRO A 103 -2.91 -12.97 6.55
C PRO A 103 -4.30 -13.49 6.16
N ILE A 104 -4.41 -14.80 5.97
CA ILE A 104 -5.68 -15.47 5.68
C ILE A 104 -6.10 -16.45 6.80
N SER A 105 -5.18 -16.78 7.68
CA SER A 105 -5.40 -17.58 8.89
C SER A 105 -4.32 -17.28 9.92
N GLU A 106 -4.38 -17.96 11.06
CA GLU A 106 -3.34 -17.86 12.10
C GLU A 106 -1.96 -18.35 11.63
N THR A 107 -1.91 -19.23 10.63
CA THR A 107 -0.67 -19.88 10.18
C THR A 107 -0.28 -19.61 8.74
N GLU A 108 -1.12 -18.91 7.99
CA GLU A 108 -0.91 -18.68 6.57
C GLU A 108 -1.24 -17.26 6.15
N ALA A 109 -0.52 -16.78 5.15
CA ALA A 109 -0.78 -15.54 4.44
C ALA A 109 -0.71 -15.77 2.92
N VAL A 110 -1.27 -14.82 2.18
CA VAL A 110 -1.15 -14.75 0.73
C VAL A 110 -0.36 -13.49 0.35
N VAL A 111 0.56 -13.66 -0.57
CA VAL A 111 1.36 -12.59 -1.16
C VAL A 111 0.89 -12.36 -2.59
N SER A 112 0.57 -11.11 -2.94
CA SER A 112 0.34 -10.74 -4.33
C SER A 112 1.67 -10.71 -5.10
N ASP A 113 1.62 -11.00 -6.38
CA ASP A 113 2.80 -11.10 -7.20
C ASP A 113 2.51 -10.65 -8.63
N LEU A 114 3.38 -9.78 -9.20
CA LEU A 114 3.22 -9.26 -10.55
C LEU A 114 3.43 -10.32 -11.65
N ARG A 115 3.86 -11.53 -11.31
CA ARG A 115 3.98 -12.64 -12.26
C ARG A 115 2.67 -13.40 -12.49
N GLN A 116 1.52 -12.73 -12.29
CA GLN A 116 0.19 -13.30 -12.43
C GLN A 116 0.01 -14.53 -11.54
N GLN A 117 0.38 -14.40 -10.30
CA GLN A 117 0.21 -15.44 -9.29
C GLN A 117 -0.13 -14.83 -7.93
N LEU A 118 -0.76 -15.62 -7.09
CA LEU A 118 -0.81 -15.45 -5.65
C LEU A 118 0.08 -16.51 -5.02
N VAL A 119 0.79 -16.16 -3.97
CA VAL A 119 1.75 -17.07 -3.34
C VAL A 119 1.33 -17.29 -1.88
N ARG A 120 1.00 -18.52 -1.54
CA ARG A 120 0.71 -18.90 -0.15
C ARG A 120 2.00 -19.12 0.61
N ILE A 121 2.09 -18.52 1.78
CA ILE A 121 3.25 -18.62 2.65
C ILE A 121 2.82 -18.99 4.08
N ARG A 122 3.74 -19.59 4.81
CA ARG A 122 3.58 -19.88 6.23
C ARG A 122 3.92 -18.64 7.06
N THR A 123 3.07 -18.34 8.06
CA THR A 123 3.30 -17.21 9.00
C THR A 123 3.89 -17.63 10.33
N VAL A 124 4.10 -18.94 10.51
CA VAL A 124 4.74 -19.54 11.68
C VAL A 124 5.92 -20.42 11.25
N PRO A 125 6.95 -20.60 12.09
CA PRO A 125 8.08 -21.49 11.78
C PRO A 125 7.63 -22.94 11.50
N PRO A 126 8.38 -23.70 10.68
CA PRO A 126 9.58 -23.28 9.96
C PRO A 126 9.22 -22.44 8.71
N TYR A 127 9.99 -21.36 8.49
CA TYR A 127 9.94 -20.60 7.25
C TYR A 127 10.68 -21.36 6.14
N GLY A 128 11.16 -20.71 5.11
CA GLY A 128 12.05 -21.28 4.10
C GLY A 128 11.53 -21.10 2.69
N LYS A 129 10.42 -21.74 2.33
CA LYS A 129 9.84 -21.61 1.00
C LYS A 129 8.33 -21.43 1.04
N PRO A 130 7.74 -20.90 -0.02
CA PRO A 130 6.29 -20.84 -0.17
C PRO A 130 5.62 -22.21 -0.05
N LEU A 131 4.38 -22.20 0.42
CA LEU A 131 3.54 -23.41 0.45
C LEU A 131 3.02 -23.75 -0.95
N GLU A 132 2.66 -22.70 -1.73
CA GLU A 132 2.02 -22.89 -3.02
C GLU A 132 2.15 -21.64 -3.87
N TYR A 133 2.24 -21.81 -5.19
CA TYR A 133 2.14 -20.79 -6.21
C TYR A 133 0.86 -21.00 -7.02
N ILE A 134 -0.04 -20.04 -6.99
CA ILE A 134 -1.36 -20.14 -7.59
C ILE A 134 -1.43 -19.16 -8.77
N SER A 135 -1.49 -19.70 -9.99
CA SER A 135 -1.65 -18.87 -11.18
C SER A 135 -3.02 -18.18 -11.20
N ILE A 136 -3.03 -16.89 -11.53
CA ILE A 136 -4.25 -16.08 -11.63
C ILE A 136 -4.34 -15.43 -13.02
N PRO A 137 -5.55 -15.01 -13.47
CA PRO A 137 -5.74 -14.52 -14.85
C PRO A 137 -5.00 -13.23 -15.16
N ARG A 138 -4.76 -12.39 -14.15
CA ARG A 138 -4.08 -11.10 -14.26
C ARG A 138 -3.23 -10.86 -13.02
N TRP A 139 -2.17 -10.06 -13.14
CA TRP A 139 -1.40 -9.64 -11.98
C TRP A 139 -2.25 -8.80 -11.02
N VAL A 140 -2.02 -8.99 -9.74
CA VAL A 140 -2.65 -8.28 -8.64
C VAL A 140 -1.56 -7.58 -7.84
N GLU A 141 -1.75 -6.31 -7.55
CA GLU A 141 -0.80 -5.54 -6.75
C GLU A 141 -1.27 -5.46 -5.30
N TYR A 142 -2.47 -4.96 -5.07
CA TYR A 142 -3.04 -4.79 -3.74
C TYR A 142 -4.03 -5.88 -3.39
N LEU A 143 -3.94 -6.35 -2.15
CA LEU A 143 -4.81 -7.37 -1.58
C LEU A 143 -5.44 -6.88 -0.29
N VAL A 144 -6.66 -7.31 -0.03
CA VAL A 144 -7.28 -7.29 1.30
C VAL A 144 -7.99 -8.61 1.56
N PHE A 145 -8.08 -8.98 2.84
CA PHE A 145 -8.80 -10.18 3.28
C PHE A 145 -10.00 -9.76 4.12
N ALA A 146 -11.18 -10.20 3.72
CA ALA A 146 -12.43 -9.94 4.42
C ALA A 146 -13.43 -11.08 4.16
N GLU A 147 -14.26 -11.43 5.15
CA GLU A 147 -15.33 -12.42 5.01
C GLU A 147 -14.85 -13.75 4.40
N ASN A 148 -13.69 -14.23 4.84
CA ASN A 148 -13.03 -15.44 4.35
C ASN A 148 -12.76 -15.42 2.82
N LYS A 149 -12.56 -14.23 2.27
CA LYS A 149 -12.27 -13.99 0.85
C LYS A 149 -11.06 -13.08 0.71
N ILE A 150 -10.33 -13.28 -0.37
CA ILE A 150 -9.22 -12.40 -0.79
C ILE A 150 -9.76 -11.52 -1.92
N PHE A 151 -9.64 -10.23 -1.74
CA PHE A 151 -9.96 -9.24 -2.76
C PHE A 151 -8.66 -8.69 -3.33
N GLY A 152 -8.49 -8.80 -4.63
CA GLY A 152 -7.28 -8.41 -5.32
C GLY A 152 -7.53 -7.39 -6.40
N MET A 153 -6.87 -6.24 -6.32
CA MET A 153 -7.01 -5.18 -7.29
C MET A 153 -6.13 -5.41 -8.52
N THR A 154 -6.74 -5.31 -9.69
CA THR A 154 -6.08 -5.53 -10.98
C THR A 154 -6.64 -4.60 -12.07
N GLN A 155 -6.04 -4.61 -13.24
CA GLN A 155 -6.50 -3.85 -14.42
C GLN A 155 -7.82 -4.35 -15.03
N GLY A 156 -8.53 -5.28 -14.46
CA GLY A 156 -9.80 -5.80 -14.98
C GLY A 156 -10.96 -5.65 -14.01
N GLY A 157 -10.68 -5.06 -12.84
CA GLY A 157 -11.63 -4.94 -11.75
C GLY A 157 -11.09 -5.52 -10.45
N LEU A 158 -11.95 -5.61 -9.46
CA LEU A 158 -11.63 -6.22 -8.18
C LEU A 158 -11.93 -7.72 -8.25
N TYR A 159 -10.88 -8.54 -8.26
CA TYR A 159 -11.00 -9.99 -8.22
C TYR A 159 -11.32 -10.45 -6.80
N VAL A 160 -12.15 -11.48 -6.72
CA VAL A 160 -12.57 -12.10 -5.46
C VAL A 160 -12.26 -13.59 -5.52
N PHE A 161 -11.46 -14.07 -4.58
CA PHE A 161 -11.11 -15.48 -4.42
C PHE A 161 -11.64 -15.97 -3.07
N ASP A 162 -12.11 -17.20 -3.02
CA ASP A 162 -12.38 -17.87 -1.76
C ASP A 162 -11.04 -18.24 -1.09
N ALA A 163 -10.85 -17.86 0.16
CA ALA A 163 -9.56 -18.10 0.83
C ALA A 163 -9.27 -19.57 1.10
N ASN A 164 -10.30 -20.41 1.20
CA ASN A 164 -10.14 -21.87 1.36
C ASN A 164 -9.87 -22.58 0.02
N HIS A 165 -10.17 -21.92 -1.09
CA HIS A 165 -10.02 -22.50 -2.42
C HIS A 165 -9.65 -21.41 -3.44
N ILE A 166 -8.39 -21.01 -3.40
CA ILE A 166 -7.88 -19.98 -4.32
C ILE A 166 -7.62 -20.64 -5.66
N ASP A 167 -8.48 -20.39 -6.63
CA ASP A 167 -8.36 -20.92 -7.98
C ASP A 167 -8.79 -19.86 -9.01
N LYS A 168 -8.07 -19.81 -10.12
CA LYS A 168 -8.37 -18.87 -11.24
C LYS A 168 -9.74 -19.13 -11.87
N GLU A 169 -10.21 -20.38 -11.87
CA GLU A 169 -11.47 -20.77 -12.50
C GLU A 169 -12.68 -20.32 -11.68
N TYR A 170 -12.50 -20.12 -10.39
CA TYR A 170 -13.55 -19.67 -9.47
C TYR A 170 -13.40 -18.19 -9.07
N ALA A 171 -12.46 -17.47 -9.66
CA ALA A 171 -12.31 -16.06 -9.42
C ALA A 171 -13.53 -15.27 -9.95
N ARG A 172 -14.19 -14.56 -9.07
CA ARG A 172 -15.24 -13.59 -9.43
C ARG A 172 -14.63 -12.22 -9.66
N VAL A 173 -15.31 -11.34 -10.39
CA VAL A 173 -14.81 -9.98 -10.68
C VAL A 173 -15.90 -8.95 -10.44
N ILE A 174 -15.63 -7.99 -9.58
CA ILE A 174 -16.45 -6.80 -9.40
C ILE A 174 -15.95 -5.73 -10.37
N LYS A 175 -16.59 -5.64 -11.54
CA LYS A 175 -16.17 -4.76 -12.65
C LYS A 175 -16.37 -3.29 -12.35
N GLU A 176 -17.32 -2.94 -11.50
CA GLU A 176 -17.67 -1.56 -11.15
C GLU A 176 -16.56 -0.82 -10.41
N VAL A 177 -15.57 -1.55 -9.86
CA VAL A 177 -14.40 -0.96 -9.22
C VAL A 177 -13.36 -0.48 -10.23
N TYR A 178 -13.50 -0.87 -11.50
CA TYR A 178 -12.59 -0.52 -12.57
C TYR A 178 -13.34 -0.11 -13.84
N ASN A 179 -12.86 0.93 -14.52
CA ASN A 179 -13.32 1.33 -15.84
C ASN A 179 -12.14 1.25 -16.82
N GLU A 180 -12.24 0.40 -17.85
CA GLU A 180 -11.14 0.06 -18.76
C GLU A 180 -10.65 1.25 -19.60
N GLU A 181 -11.50 2.22 -19.86
CA GLU A 181 -11.18 3.26 -20.85
C GLU A 181 -10.24 4.36 -20.29
N ASN A 182 -10.26 4.65 -18.98
CA ASN A 182 -9.56 5.83 -18.46
C ASN A 182 -9.00 5.70 -17.02
N THR A 183 -9.01 4.52 -16.41
CA THR A 183 -8.66 4.40 -14.98
C THR A 183 -7.53 3.41 -14.73
N LYS A 184 -6.59 3.79 -13.87
CA LYS A 184 -5.73 2.82 -13.16
C LYS A 184 -6.27 2.65 -11.77
N THR A 185 -6.59 1.44 -11.40
CA THR A 185 -6.89 1.07 -10.03
C THR A 185 -5.60 1.08 -9.22
N CYS A 186 -5.65 1.67 -8.06
CA CYS A 186 -4.45 2.07 -7.41
C CYS A 186 -4.27 1.51 -6.00
N LEU A 187 -5.32 1.23 -5.26
CA LEU A 187 -5.17 0.87 -3.85
C LEU A 187 -6.43 0.19 -3.32
N LEU A 188 -6.25 -0.72 -2.36
CA LEU A 188 -7.32 -1.29 -1.55
C LEU A 188 -7.08 -1.00 -0.08
N MET A 189 -8.15 -0.63 0.62
CA MET A 189 -8.16 -0.36 2.06
C MET A 189 -9.39 -1.02 2.69
N ILE A 190 -9.33 -1.31 3.98
CA ILE A 190 -10.48 -1.77 4.77
C ILE A 190 -10.78 -0.72 5.84
N ASP A 191 -12.05 -0.31 5.94
CA ASP A 191 -12.47 0.62 6.98
C ASP A 191 -12.88 -0.10 8.28
N LYS A 192 -13.17 0.69 9.31
CA LYS A 192 -13.58 0.20 10.64
C LYS A 192 -14.84 -0.68 10.64
N ASN A 193 -15.65 -0.62 9.59
CA ASN A 193 -16.85 -1.42 9.42
C ASN A 193 -16.61 -2.68 8.57
N GLY A 194 -15.36 -2.95 8.18
CA GLY A 194 -14.97 -4.05 7.33
C GLY A 194 -15.34 -3.87 5.85
N MET A 195 -15.70 -2.65 5.44
CA MET A 195 -15.97 -2.34 4.04
C MET A 195 -14.66 -2.12 3.28
N ILE A 196 -14.63 -2.57 2.03
CA ILE A 196 -13.45 -2.46 1.18
C ILE A 196 -13.54 -1.20 0.32
N TRP A 197 -12.50 -0.38 0.35
CA TRP A 197 -12.40 0.83 -0.46
C TRP A 197 -11.37 0.63 -1.56
N GLY A 198 -11.83 0.78 -2.82
CA GLY A 198 -10.98 0.82 -4.00
C GLY A 198 -10.81 2.26 -4.48
N LEU A 199 -9.57 2.71 -4.60
CA LEU A 199 -9.25 4.03 -5.14
C LEU A 199 -8.99 3.92 -6.63
N ILE A 200 -9.65 4.76 -7.41
CA ILE A 200 -9.56 4.81 -8.88
C ILE A 200 -9.16 6.22 -9.30
N ASN A 201 -8.04 6.34 -9.98
CA ASN A 201 -7.66 7.59 -10.63
C ASN A 201 -8.35 7.73 -11.99
N GLN A 202 -9.15 8.75 -12.16
CA GLN A 202 -9.72 9.11 -13.45
C GLN A 202 -8.64 9.80 -14.30
N LYS A 203 -8.50 9.37 -15.54
CA LYS A 203 -7.50 9.93 -16.47
C LYS A 203 -8.13 10.39 -17.76
N ARG A 204 -7.63 11.53 -18.26
CA ARG A 204 -7.95 12.05 -19.59
C ARG A 204 -6.65 12.53 -20.24
N GLY A 205 -6.32 12.03 -21.43
CA GLY A 205 -5.08 12.41 -22.11
C GLY A 205 -3.80 12.15 -21.31
N GLY A 206 -3.79 11.10 -20.46
CA GLY A 206 -2.65 10.77 -19.60
C GLY A 206 -2.62 11.51 -18.25
N MET A 207 -3.36 12.60 -18.09
CA MET A 207 -3.47 13.34 -16.83
C MET A 207 -4.56 12.77 -15.94
N THR A 208 -4.35 12.78 -14.62
CA THR A 208 -5.38 12.44 -13.65
C THR A 208 -6.31 13.64 -13.47
N THR A 209 -7.60 13.43 -13.75
CA THR A 209 -8.66 14.46 -13.70
C THR A 209 -9.59 14.31 -12.51
N GLY A 210 -9.39 13.30 -11.68
CA GLY A 210 -10.18 13.08 -10.48
C GLY A 210 -9.77 11.79 -9.78
N ILE A 211 -10.19 11.66 -8.53
CA ILE A 211 -10.09 10.45 -7.73
C ILE A 211 -11.49 9.97 -7.41
N THR A 212 -11.80 8.71 -7.70
CA THR A 212 -13.05 8.07 -7.30
C THR A 212 -12.75 6.96 -6.30
N LEU A 213 -13.49 6.96 -5.21
CA LEU A 213 -13.49 5.91 -4.20
C LEU A 213 -14.76 5.07 -4.35
N LYS A 214 -14.58 3.78 -4.49
CA LYS A 214 -15.65 2.79 -4.53
C LYS A 214 -15.63 1.98 -3.26
N CYS A 215 -16.73 2.01 -2.51
CA CYS A 215 -16.94 1.18 -1.32
C CYS A 215 -17.64 -0.12 -1.72
N VAL A 216 -17.04 -1.23 -1.39
CA VAL A 216 -17.54 -2.58 -1.66
C VAL A 216 -17.94 -3.27 -0.36
N ASP A 217 -19.14 -3.81 -0.32
CA ASP A 217 -19.56 -4.73 0.73
C ASP A 217 -18.97 -6.12 0.43
N PRO A 218 -18.05 -6.64 1.26
CA PRO A 218 -17.38 -7.91 0.98
C PRO A 218 -18.31 -9.13 1.11
N LYS A 219 -19.41 -9.03 1.88
CA LYS A 219 -20.40 -10.09 1.99
C LYS A 219 -21.21 -10.24 0.72
N ARG A 220 -21.67 -9.10 0.18
CA ARG A 220 -22.51 -9.03 -1.01
C ARG A 220 -21.72 -9.02 -2.32
N GLU A 221 -20.41 -8.75 -2.25
CA GLU A 221 -19.52 -8.56 -3.40
C GLU A 221 -20.05 -7.48 -4.36
N LYS A 222 -20.51 -6.36 -3.80
CA LYS A 222 -21.14 -5.27 -4.57
C LYS A 222 -20.65 -3.90 -4.11
N VAL A 223 -20.54 -2.99 -5.06
CA VAL A 223 -20.34 -1.56 -4.76
C VAL A 223 -21.60 -1.02 -4.08
N VAL A 224 -21.44 -0.40 -2.92
CA VAL A 224 -22.53 0.18 -2.12
C VAL A 224 -22.46 1.69 -2.00
N LYS A 225 -21.26 2.29 -2.17
CA LYS A 225 -21.07 3.74 -2.19
C LYS A 225 -20.01 4.10 -3.24
N SER A 226 -20.10 5.30 -3.76
CA SER A 226 -19.13 5.87 -4.68
C SER A 226 -19.01 7.36 -4.42
N TYR A 227 -17.78 7.84 -4.23
CA TYR A 227 -17.47 9.25 -4.05
C TYR A 227 -16.41 9.67 -5.05
N THR A 228 -16.57 10.85 -5.61
CA THR A 228 -15.59 11.42 -6.53
C THR A 228 -15.10 12.75 -5.98
N LEU A 229 -13.78 12.88 -5.85
CA LEU A 229 -13.11 14.13 -5.63
C LEU A 229 -12.72 14.69 -7.02
N PRO A 230 -13.49 15.62 -7.56
CA PRO A 230 -13.18 16.22 -8.85
C PRO A 230 -11.98 17.17 -8.70
N PHE A 231 -11.14 17.21 -9.73
CA PHE A 231 -10.10 18.22 -9.84
C PHE A 231 -10.65 19.43 -10.58
N GLY A 232 -10.14 20.62 -10.21
CA GLY A 232 -10.37 21.84 -10.95
C GLY A 232 -9.61 21.87 -12.29
N ASP A 233 -9.65 23.03 -12.92
CA ASP A 233 -8.85 23.30 -14.11
C ASP A 233 -7.35 23.22 -13.73
N PRO A 234 -6.53 22.41 -14.44
CA PRO A 234 -5.09 22.38 -14.24
C PRO A 234 -4.41 23.76 -14.38
N ASP A 235 -5.00 24.64 -15.18
CA ASP A 235 -4.51 26.00 -15.40
C ASP A 235 -5.11 27.03 -14.43
N SER A 236 -5.89 26.59 -13.45
CA SER A 236 -6.48 27.49 -12.44
C SER A 236 -5.42 28.34 -11.76
N GLN A 237 -5.76 29.62 -11.56
CA GLN A 237 -4.98 30.58 -10.79
C GLN A 237 -5.67 30.94 -9.47
N LYS A 238 -6.48 30.03 -8.94
CA LYS A 238 -7.15 30.22 -7.67
C LYS A 238 -6.46 29.41 -6.58
N PRO A 239 -6.01 30.05 -5.48
CA PRO A 239 -5.39 29.33 -4.36
C PRO A 239 -6.29 28.23 -3.80
N GLY A 240 -5.71 27.08 -3.51
CA GLY A 240 -6.40 25.92 -2.96
C GLY A 240 -7.11 25.04 -3.99
N ASP A 241 -7.22 25.46 -5.25
CA ASP A 241 -7.81 24.58 -6.28
C ASP A 241 -6.95 23.34 -6.48
N ILE A 242 -7.60 22.17 -6.53
CA ILE A 242 -6.95 20.89 -6.81
C ILE A 242 -6.73 20.79 -8.31
N ILE A 243 -5.47 20.78 -8.72
CA ILE A 243 -5.06 20.81 -10.14
C ILE A 243 -4.49 19.48 -10.63
N GLY A 244 -4.30 18.52 -9.76
CA GLY A 244 -3.79 17.20 -10.13
C GLY A 244 -3.71 16.23 -8.96
N ALA A 245 -3.49 14.98 -9.27
CA ALA A 245 -3.15 13.95 -8.29
C ALA A 245 -1.64 13.76 -8.21
N ILE A 246 -1.17 13.46 -7.03
CA ILE A 246 0.15 12.89 -6.82
C ILE A 246 0.07 11.38 -6.99
N ASN A 247 1.20 10.70 -6.98
CA ASN A 247 1.27 9.26 -7.14
C ASN A 247 0.30 8.54 -6.17
N TYR A 248 -0.42 7.57 -6.67
CA TYR A 248 -1.41 6.75 -5.97
C TYR A 248 -0.88 6.05 -4.71
N ASN A 249 0.41 5.74 -4.65
CA ASN A 249 1.04 5.09 -3.50
C ASN A 249 1.09 5.97 -2.24
N ARG A 250 0.55 7.20 -2.32
CA ARG A 250 0.51 8.14 -1.20
C ARG A 250 -0.91 8.36 -0.67
N THR A 251 -1.75 7.36 -0.79
CA THR A 251 -3.11 7.34 -0.25
C THR A 251 -3.22 6.19 0.71
N ASP A 252 -3.76 6.41 1.88
CA ASP A 252 -3.98 5.37 2.87
C ASP A 252 -5.14 5.72 3.81
N ILE A 253 -5.59 4.75 4.59
CA ILE A 253 -6.59 4.92 5.63
C ILE A 253 -5.91 5.01 7.00
N ASP A 254 -6.43 5.85 7.88
CA ASP A 254 -5.89 5.98 9.23
C ASP A 254 -6.04 4.68 10.04
N PRO A 255 -5.26 4.48 11.11
CA PRO A 255 -5.31 3.26 11.93
C PRO A 255 -6.68 2.98 12.55
N THR A 256 -7.56 3.99 12.68
CA THR A 256 -8.92 3.81 13.18
C THR A 256 -9.89 3.32 12.11
N GLY A 257 -9.47 3.32 10.83
CA GLY A 257 -10.32 2.98 9.69
C GLY A 257 -11.44 4.00 9.43
N THR A 258 -11.25 5.25 9.85
CA THR A 258 -12.29 6.30 9.80
C THR A 258 -12.06 7.30 8.68
N TRP A 259 -10.81 7.65 8.42
CA TRP A 259 -10.44 8.66 7.46
C TRP A 259 -9.49 8.11 6.40
N ILE A 260 -9.80 8.35 5.13
CA ILE A 260 -8.91 8.06 3.99
C ILE A 260 -8.22 9.35 3.61
N TYR A 261 -6.89 9.31 3.54
CA TYR A 261 -6.02 10.45 3.22
C TYR A 261 -5.48 10.35 1.80
N PHE A 262 -5.42 11.48 1.12
CA PHE A 262 -4.88 11.56 -0.25
C PHE A 262 -3.92 12.73 -0.38
N ASN A 263 -2.85 12.53 -1.14
CA ASN A 263 -2.02 13.63 -1.61
C ASN A 263 -2.51 14.12 -2.98
N VAL A 264 -2.68 15.42 -3.08
CA VAL A 264 -3.06 16.10 -4.32
C VAL A 264 -2.13 17.30 -4.58
N LYS A 265 -2.07 17.74 -5.84
CA LYS A 265 -1.46 19.01 -6.19
C LYS A 265 -2.52 20.11 -6.10
N THR A 266 -2.17 21.21 -5.45
CA THR A 266 -3.03 22.38 -5.34
C THR A 266 -2.28 23.63 -5.78
N ARG A 267 -3.03 24.72 -6.06
CA ARG A 267 -2.44 26.03 -6.24
C ARG A 267 -2.10 26.64 -4.88
N SER A 268 -0.84 27.02 -4.71
CA SER A 268 -0.38 27.77 -3.54
C SER A 268 -0.93 29.21 -3.55
N ALA A 269 -0.97 29.85 -2.40
CA ALA A 269 -1.18 31.29 -2.32
C ALA A 269 0.05 32.11 -2.74
N GLU A 270 1.21 31.48 -2.83
CA GLU A 270 2.44 32.09 -3.30
C GLU A 270 2.46 32.16 -4.83
N ALA A 271 2.99 33.25 -5.37
CA ALA A 271 3.12 33.44 -6.79
C ALA A 271 4.58 33.69 -7.20
N ASP A 272 4.93 33.22 -8.38
CA ASP A 272 6.17 33.53 -9.09
C ASP A 272 5.86 34.36 -10.36
N GLU A 273 6.85 34.54 -11.22
CA GLU A 273 6.72 35.28 -12.47
C GLU A 273 5.72 34.66 -13.47
N LYS A 274 5.35 33.39 -13.27
CA LYS A 274 4.43 32.60 -14.12
C LYS A 274 3.01 32.51 -13.56
N GLY A 275 2.77 33.00 -12.35
CA GLY A 275 1.49 32.94 -11.64
C GLY A 275 1.61 32.20 -10.31
N LEU A 276 0.50 31.63 -9.81
CA LEU A 276 0.52 30.86 -8.56
C LEU A 276 1.33 29.57 -8.71
N THR A 277 2.18 29.31 -7.72
CA THR A 277 2.99 28.09 -7.69
C THR A 277 2.15 26.86 -7.33
N GLU A 278 2.72 25.70 -7.54
CA GLU A 278 2.12 24.43 -7.14
C GLU A 278 2.65 24.01 -5.76
N GLN A 279 1.77 23.43 -4.97
CA GLN A 279 2.14 22.80 -3.70
C GLN A 279 1.50 21.41 -3.58
N GLN A 280 1.99 20.62 -2.65
CA GLN A 280 1.34 19.39 -2.25
C GLN A 280 0.42 19.66 -1.07
N SER A 281 -0.78 19.10 -1.11
CA SER A 281 -1.75 19.19 -0.02
C SER A 281 -2.33 17.81 0.29
N VAL A 282 -2.62 17.59 1.56
CA VAL A 282 -3.31 16.40 2.03
C VAL A 282 -4.78 16.74 2.19
N TYR A 283 -5.62 15.97 1.55
CA TYR A 283 -7.07 15.94 1.77
C TYR A 283 -7.45 14.64 2.44
N ARG A 284 -8.58 14.62 3.10
CA ARG A 284 -9.14 13.38 3.67
C ARG A 284 -10.64 13.27 3.42
N MET A 285 -11.11 12.02 3.42
CA MET A 285 -12.53 11.69 3.31
C MET A 285 -12.97 10.85 4.49
N HIS A 286 -14.09 11.22 5.10
CA HIS A 286 -14.70 10.41 6.15
C HIS A 286 -15.50 9.24 5.56
N VAL A 287 -15.19 8.00 5.93
CA VAL A 287 -15.73 6.77 5.32
C VAL A 287 -17.26 6.62 5.45
N GLU A 288 -17.87 7.17 6.49
CA GLU A 288 -19.33 7.07 6.70
C GLU A 288 -20.10 8.16 5.96
N THR A 289 -19.63 9.39 6.06
CA THR A 289 -20.33 10.58 5.54
C THR A 289 -19.96 10.92 4.11
N GLY A 290 -18.78 10.50 3.65
CA GLY A 290 -18.25 10.86 2.33
C GLY A 290 -17.80 12.33 2.23
N VAL A 291 -17.72 13.02 3.35
CA VAL A 291 -17.24 14.42 3.37
C VAL A 291 -15.75 14.46 3.07
N PHE A 292 -15.40 15.21 2.02
CA PHE A 292 -14.01 15.56 1.70
C PHE A 292 -13.65 16.89 2.34
N GLU A 293 -12.48 16.97 2.95
CA GLU A 293 -11.97 18.21 3.52
C GLU A 293 -10.45 18.34 3.32
N HIS A 294 -9.99 19.57 3.21
CA HIS A 294 -8.57 19.90 3.27
C HIS A 294 -8.06 19.57 4.68
N TYR A 295 -6.94 18.89 4.77
CA TYR A 295 -6.32 18.52 6.05
C TYR A 295 -5.08 19.33 6.34
N GLN A 296 -4.14 19.39 5.39
CA GLN A 296 -2.86 20.06 5.58
C GLN A 296 -2.17 20.35 4.25
N ASP A 297 -1.47 21.48 4.19
CA ASP A 297 -0.49 21.75 3.14
C ASP A 297 0.89 21.20 3.55
N LEU A 298 1.62 20.68 2.57
CA LEU A 298 2.98 20.17 2.76
C LEU A 298 3.99 21.17 2.19
N PRO A 299 4.52 22.09 3.01
CA PRO A 299 5.45 23.10 2.54
C PRO A 299 6.80 22.48 2.13
N GLY A 300 7.40 23.00 1.07
CA GLY A 300 8.77 22.69 0.69
C GLY A 300 9.01 21.38 -0.04
N VAL A 301 7.96 20.67 -0.47
CA VAL A 301 8.10 19.51 -1.34
C VAL A 301 7.96 19.98 -2.80
N SER A 302 9.01 20.63 -3.34
CA SER A 302 9.14 20.80 -4.78
C SER A 302 9.46 19.45 -5.42
N MET A 303 8.74 19.10 -6.47
CA MET A 303 9.06 17.93 -7.30
C MET A 303 10.11 18.26 -8.34
#